data_a3475fcffcb744df1fe361bed5949ccf
#
_entry.id   a3475fcffcb744df1fe361bed5949ccf
#
_cell.length_a   1.000
_cell.length_b   1.000
_cell.length_c   1.000
_cell.angle_alpha   90.00
_cell.angle_beta   90.00
_cell.angle_gamma   90.00
#
_symmetry.space_group_name_H-M   'P 1'
#
loop_
_entity.id
_entity.type
_entity.pdbx_description
1 polymer ?
#
loop_
_entity_poly.entity_id
_entity_poly.type
_entity_poly.pdbx_seq_one_letter_code
_entity_poly.pdbx_strand_id
1 'polypeptide(L)'
;MMRKAAVFAVLASGALSVLAADEATTPEVVLPTALTWTSPPNNPALQGAWVLGAEKQPGPYILRVKLAAGGKIAPHTHPDERNSTVLSGTLYVGFGKTFDAAKLVAIPPGGVYVAPANVPHFVWAKEGEVVYQETGVAPTATNYASK
;
A
#
# COMPACT_ATOMS: atom_id res chain seq x y z
N MET A 1 79.75 14.78 5.60
CA MET A 1 78.56 14.31 6.27
C MET A 1 77.34 15.05 5.68
N MET A 2 76.64 14.44 4.73
CA MET A 2 75.47 15.05 4.07
C MET A 2 74.18 14.51 4.73
N ARG A 3 73.40 15.40 5.33
CA ARG A 3 72.08 15.07 5.89
C ARG A 3 71.01 15.13 4.78
N LYS A 4 70.36 14.01 4.46
CA LYS A 4 69.26 13.95 3.57
C LYS A 4 67.99 14.36 4.33
N ALA A 5 67.31 15.41 3.87
CA ALA A 5 65.98 15.80 4.33
C ALA A 5 64.95 14.98 3.60
N ALA A 6 64.10 14.26 4.35
CA ALA A 6 62.93 13.55 3.83
C ALA A 6 61.73 14.50 3.83
N VAL A 7 61.16 14.74 2.66
CA VAL A 7 59.92 15.49 2.51
C VAL A 7 58.74 14.50 2.62
N PHE A 8 57.92 14.65 3.65
CA PHE A 8 56.68 13.94 3.79
C PHE A 8 55.56 14.69 3.04
N ALA A 9 55.05 14.12 1.98
CA ALA A 9 53.86 14.62 1.30
C ALA A 9 52.62 14.09 2.02
N VAL A 10 51.85 14.98 2.63
CA VAL A 10 50.53 14.68 3.21
C VAL A 10 49.48 14.75 2.11
N LEU A 11 48.97 13.59 1.69
CA LEU A 11 47.82 13.50 0.81
C LEU A 11 46.55 13.75 1.64
N ALA A 12 45.94 14.93 1.50
CA ALA A 12 44.66 15.24 2.05
C ALA A 12 43.57 14.62 1.14
N SER A 13 42.99 13.50 1.57
CA SER A 13 41.79 12.90 0.94
C SER A 13 40.59 13.74 1.32
N GLY A 14 40.17 14.64 0.44
CA GLY A 14 38.91 15.36 0.55
C GLY A 14 37.75 14.40 0.30
N ALA A 15 37.01 14.04 1.33
CA ALA A 15 35.71 13.36 1.17
C ALA A 15 34.71 14.36 0.57
N LEU A 16 34.36 14.22 -0.69
CA LEU A 16 33.19 14.88 -1.27
C LEU A 16 31.93 14.28 -0.62
N SER A 17 31.34 14.98 0.34
CA SER A 17 29.99 14.72 0.78
C SER A 17 29.04 15.14 -0.34
N VAL A 18 28.55 14.18 -1.09
CA VAL A 18 27.40 14.41 -1.99
C VAL A 18 26.21 14.65 -1.08
N LEU A 19 25.83 15.91 -0.90
CA LEU A 19 24.53 16.27 -0.37
C LEU A 19 23.51 15.79 -1.41
N ALA A 20 22.79 14.69 -1.10
CA ALA A 20 21.61 14.35 -1.84
C ALA A 20 20.67 15.55 -1.74
N ALA A 21 20.43 16.24 -2.86
CA ALA A 21 19.38 17.24 -2.93
C ALA A 21 18.08 16.53 -2.60
N ASP A 22 17.42 16.96 -1.53
CA ASP A 22 16.07 16.57 -1.20
C ASP A 22 15.21 17.05 -2.37
N GLU A 23 14.80 16.15 -3.26
CA GLU A 23 13.90 16.50 -4.36
C GLU A 23 12.59 16.96 -3.71
N ALA A 24 12.39 18.25 -3.68
CA ALA A 24 11.17 18.87 -3.18
C ALA A 24 10.00 18.28 -3.98
N THR A 25 9.16 17.47 -3.33
CA THR A 25 7.98 16.91 -3.94
C THR A 25 7.05 18.03 -4.36
N THR A 26 6.72 18.11 -5.65
CA THR A 26 5.77 19.09 -6.17
C THR A 26 4.37 18.75 -5.64
N PRO A 27 3.61 19.74 -5.13
CA PRO A 27 2.22 19.50 -4.74
C PRO A 27 1.41 18.93 -5.89
N GLU A 28 0.66 17.85 -5.61
CA GLU A 28 -0.15 17.15 -6.60
C GLU A 28 -1.61 17.08 -6.15
N VAL A 29 -2.54 17.23 -7.11
CA VAL A 29 -3.97 17.02 -6.90
C VAL A 29 -4.42 15.88 -7.81
N VAL A 30 -4.86 14.77 -7.20
CA VAL A 30 -5.37 13.62 -7.95
C VAL A 30 -6.90 13.58 -7.87
N LEU A 31 -7.57 13.85 -8.99
CA LEU A 31 -9.02 13.81 -9.09
C LEU A 31 -9.51 12.36 -9.31
N PRO A 32 -10.73 12.01 -8.86
CA PRO A 32 -11.28 10.67 -9.09
C PRO A 32 -11.34 10.26 -10.57
N THR A 33 -11.49 11.23 -11.47
CA THR A 33 -11.53 11.04 -12.92
C THR A 33 -10.17 10.73 -13.55
N ALA A 34 -9.07 11.01 -12.84
CA ALA A 34 -7.71 10.74 -13.30
C ALA A 34 -7.23 9.31 -12.94
N LEU A 35 -8.00 8.56 -12.16
CA LEU A 35 -7.60 7.23 -11.69
C LEU A 35 -7.65 6.19 -12.81
N THR A 36 -6.57 5.43 -12.96
CA THR A 36 -6.51 4.27 -13.85
C THR A 36 -6.85 3.01 -13.06
N TRP A 37 -8.00 2.42 -13.36
CA TRP A 37 -8.49 1.22 -12.70
C TRP A 37 -8.01 -0.05 -13.39
N THR A 38 -7.55 -1.02 -12.63
CA THR A 38 -7.12 -2.33 -13.11
C THR A 38 -7.77 -3.43 -12.28
N SER A 39 -8.07 -4.58 -12.91
CA SER A 39 -8.60 -5.76 -12.24
C SER A 39 -7.60 -6.91 -12.27
N PRO A 40 -7.44 -7.68 -11.19
CA PRO A 40 -6.69 -8.92 -11.27
C PRO A 40 -7.45 -9.95 -12.12
N PRO A 41 -6.75 -10.77 -12.94
CA PRO A 41 -7.41 -11.70 -13.87
C PRO A 41 -8.37 -12.71 -13.23
N ASN A 42 -8.11 -13.07 -11.98
CA ASN A 42 -8.89 -14.06 -11.22
C ASN A 42 -10.03 -13.47 -10.38
N ASN A 43 -10.18 -12.15 -10.35
CA ASN A 43 -11.28 -11.47 -9.64
C ASN A 43 -11.73 -10.22 -10.39
N PRO A 44 -12.56 -10.34 -11.42
CA PRO A 44 -13.04 -9.19 -12.21
C PRO A 44 -13.97 -8.25 -11.42
N ALA A 45 -14.52 -8.70 -10.28
CA ALA A 45 -15.32 -7.85 -9.40
C ALA A 45 -14.48 -6.84 -8.61
N LEU A 46 -13.17 -7.07 -8.53
CA LEU A 46 -12.21 -6.23 -7.83
C LEU A 46 -11.51 -5.30 -8.83
N GLN A 47 -11.44 -4.02 -8.52
CA GLN A 47 -10.62 -3.05 -9.22
C GLN A 47 -9.75 -2.28 -8.23
N GLY A 48 -8.50 -2.01 -8.61
CA GLY A 48 -7.57 -1.18 -7.86
C GLY A 48 -7.05 -0.02 -8.70
N ALA A 49 -6.81 1.12 -8.06
CA ALA A 49 -6.18 2.28 -8.69
C ALA A 49 -5.20 2.92 -7.70
N TRP A 50 -3.94 3.00 -8.06
CA TRP A 50 -2.93 3.70 -7.28
C TRP A 50 -3.16 5.20 -7.37
N VAL A 51 -3.41 5.84 -6.23
CA VAL A 51 -3.55 7.28 -6.10
C VAL A 51 -2.20 7.92 -5.82
N LEU A 52 -1.38 7.25 -5.01
CA LEU A 52 -0.02 7.64 -4.64
C LEU A 52 0.83 6.38 -4.48
N GLY A 53 2.10 6.46 -4.87
CA GLY A 53 3.04 5.35 -4.74
C GLY A 53 2.74 4.18 -5.66
N ALA A 54 3.32 3.03 -5.36
CA ALA A 54 3.11 1.77 -6.10
C ALA A 54 3.48 0.57 -5.23
N GLU A 55 3.04 -0.63 -5.62
CA GLU A 55 3.24 -1.88 -4.87
C GLU A 55 4.70 -2.14 -4.45
N LYS A 56 5.65 -1.88 -5.35
CA LYS A 56 7.08 -2.19 -5.14
C LYS A 56 7.96 -0.97 -4.87
N GLN A 57 7.40 0.22 -4.93
CA GLN A 57 8.13 1.46 -4.69
C GLN A 57 8.14 1.76 -3.19
N PRO A 58 9.31 1.74 -2.51
CA PRO A 58 9.38 2.06 -1.09
C PRO A 58 8.77 3.42 -0.75
N GLY A 59 7.98 3.48 0.31
CA GLY A 59 7.38 4.70 0.80
C GLY A 59 5.87 4.58 1.05
N PRO A 60 5.22 5.66 1.46
CA PRO A 60 3.78 5.67 1.68
C PRO A 60 3.02 5.49 0.37
N TYR A 61 1.89 4.80 0.44
CA TYR A 61 1.00 4.66 -0.71
C TYR A 61 -0.45 4.94 -0.34
N ILE A 62 -1.23 5.28 -1.36
CA ILE A 62 -2.69 5.36 -1.32
C ILE A 62 -3.21 4.51 -2.49
N LEU A 63 -3.98 3.47 -2.18
CA LEU A 63 -4.64 2.60 -3.14
C LEU A 63 -6.16 2.77 -3.01
N ARG A 64 -6.84 3.14 -4.09
CA ARG A 64 -8.29 3.13 -4.14
C ARG A 64 -8.76 1.76 -4.62
N VAL A 65 -9.73 1.20 -3.93
CA VAL A 65 -10.30 -0.12 -4.25
C VAL A 65 -11.80 0.02 -4.51
N LYS A 66 -12.25 -0.63 -5.58
CA LYS A 66 -13.66 -0.76 -5.92
C LYS A 66 -14.01 -2.24 -5.97
N LEU A 67 -15.07 -2.61 -5.29
CA LEU A 67 -15.58 -3.97 -5.28
C LEU A 67 -17.04 -3.94 -5.74
N ALA A 68 -17.33 -4.62 -6.86
CA ALA A 68 -18.66 -4.67 -7.44
C ALA A 68 -19.66 -5.34 -6.49
N ALA A 69 -20.96 -5.06 -6.68
CA ALA A 69 -22.02 -5.68 -5.89
C ALA A 69 -21.90 -7.20 -5.86
N GLY A 70 -21.95 -7.81 -4.69
CA GLY A 70 -21.73 -9.24 -4.46
C GLY A 70 -20.27 -9.68 -4.49
N GLY A 71 -19.34 -8.81 -4.88
CA GLY A 71 -17.92 -9.10 -4.97
C GLY A 71 -17.30 -9.45 -3.62
N LYS A 72 -16.37 -10.40 -3.64
CA LYS A 72 -15.65 -10.87 -2.46
C LYS A 72 -14.15 -10.85 -2.72
N ILE A 73 -13.38 -10.59 -1.66
CA ILE A 73 -11.96 -10.89 -1.63
C ILE A 73 -11.76 -11.98 -0.59
N ALA A 74 -11.27 -13.13 -1.06
CA ALA A 74 -11.00 -14.29 -0.22
C ALA A 74 -9.98 -13.96 0.88
N PRO A 75 -9.86 -14.79 1.93
CA PRO A 75 -8.86 -14.58 2.97
C PRO A 75 -7.46 -14.39 2.41
N HIS A 76 -6.84 -13.31 2.78
CA HIS A 76 -5.52 -12.88 2.30
C HIS A 76 -4.78 -12.08 3.37
N THR A 77 -3.50 -11.90 3.18
CA THR A 77 -2.64 -11.08 4.05
C THR A 77 -1.85 -10.07 3.23
N HIS A 78 -1.33 -9.07 3.91
CA HIS A 78 -0.37 -8.11 3.37
C HIS A 78 0.89 -8.10 4.26
N PRO A 79 2.09 -7.86 3.70
CA PRO A 79 3.31 -7.76 4.49
C PRO A 79 3.37 -6.48 5.34
N ASP A 80 2.60 -5.47 4.98
CA ASP A 80 2.45 -4.19 5.68
C ASP A 80 1.10 -4.10 6.42
N GLU A 81 1.01 -3.19 7.38
CA GLU A 81 -0.27 -2.80 7.97
C GLU A 81 -1.01 -1.88 7.01
N ARG A 82 -2.31 -2.13 6.82
CA ARG A 82 -3.19 -1.28 6.01
C ARG A 82 -4.29 -0.66 6.84
N ASN A 83 -4.50 0.63 6.63
CA ASN A 83 -5.63 1.36 7.17
C ASN A 83 -6.60 1.63 6.03
N SER A 84 -7.81 1.09 6.13
CA SER A 84 -8.80 1.10 5.05
C SER A 84 -10.02 1.92 5.45
N THR A 85 -10.28 2.99 4.72
CA THR A 85 -11.42 3.89 4.94
C THR A 85 -12.48 3.66 3.88
N VAL A 86 -13.72 3.37 4.27
CA VAL A 86 -14.85 3.24 3.35
C VAL A 86 -15.27 4.62 2.85
N LEU A 87 -15.36 4.80 1.54
CA LEU A 87 -15.75 6.05 0.89
C LEU A 87 -17.20 6.03 0.43
N SER A 88 -17.68 4.89 -0.08
CA SER A 88 -19.08 4.70 -0.48
C SER A 88 -19.50 3.23 -0.38
N GLY A 89 -20.78 2.99 -0.21
CA GLY A 89 -21.33 1.66 0.04
C GLY A 89 -21.07 1.16 1.45
N THR A 90 -21.39 -0.09 1.74
CA THR A 90 -21.10 -0.76 3.02
C THR A 90 -20.14 -1.91 2.78
N LEU A 91 -18.94 -1.82 3.34
CA LEU A 91 -17.93 -2.88 3.29
C LEU A 91 -18.13 -3.84 4.46
N TYR A 92 -18.24 -5.12 4.17
CA TYR A 92 -18.24 -6.15 5.20
C TYR A 92 -16.84 -6.75 5.33
N VAL A 93 -16.22 -6.66 6.50
CA VAL A 93 -14.87 -7.18 6.78
C VAL A 93 -14.92 -8.24 7.86
N GLY A 94 -14.16 -9.32 7.70
CA GLY A 94 -13.93 -10.35 8.69
C GLY A 94 -12.45 -10.72 8.77
N PHE A 95 -12.03 -11.18 9.93
CA PHE A 95 -10.65 -11.61 10.18
C PHE A 95 -10.57 -13.12 10.37
N GLY A 96 -9.54 -13.73 9.80
CA GLY A 96 -9.28 -15.17 9.88
C GLY A 96 -8.88 -15.79 8.54
N LYS A 97 -8.41 -17.03 8.60
CA LYS A 97 -7.92 -17.78 7.44
C LYS A 97 -9.01 -18.38 6.56
N THR A 98 -10.26 -18.40 7.05
CA THR A 98 -11.41 -18.95 6.37
C THR A 98 -12.49 -17.89 6.26
N PHE A 99 -13.13 -17.78 5.08
CA PHE A 99 -14.28 -16.89 4.91
C PHE A 99 -15.44 -17.38 5.77
N ASP A 100 -15.88 -16.52 6.69
CA ASP A 100 -16.98 -16.80 7.60
C ASP A 100 -17.94 -15.60 7.64
N ALA A 101 -19.11 -15.77 7.05
CA ALA A 101 -20.11 -14.70 6.98
C ALA A 101 -20.62 -14.25 8.35
N ALA A 102 -20.54 -15.12 9.37
CA ALA A 102 -20.96 -14.80 10.74
C ALA A 102 -19.98 -13.86 11.46
N LYS A 103 -18.73 -13.77 10.97
CA LYS A 103 -17.69 -12.89 11.53
C LYS A 103 -17.59 -11.54 10.85
N LEU A 104 -18.44 -11.27 9.87
CA LEU A 104 -18.39 -10.02 9.13
C LEU A 104 -18.94 -8.87 9.95
N VAL A 105 -18.20 -7.77 9.96
CA VAL A 105 -18.62 -6.48 10.53
C VAL A 105 -18.91 -5.53 9.39
N ALA A 106 -20.09 -4.89 9.40
CA ALA A 106 -20.49 -3.90 8.41
C ALA A 106 -19.85 -2.55 8.73
N ILE A 107 -19.17 -1.98 7.74
CA ILE A 107 -18.48 -0.69 7.85
C ILE A 107 -19.13 0.28 6.86
N PRO A 108 -19.87 1.30 7.34
CA PRO A 108 -20.46 2.32 6.49
C PRO A 108 -19.42 3.34 5.99
N PRO A 109 -19.78 4.24 5.07
CA PRO A 109 -18.91 5.34 4.65
C PRO A 109 -18.37 6.16 5.83
N GLY A 110 -17.07 6.47 5.80
CA GLY A 110 -16.33 7.11 6.89
C GLY A 110 -15.80 6.16 7.96
N GLY A 111 -16.28 4.91 7.99
CA GLY A 111 -15.72 3.89 8.88
C GLY A 111 -14.36 3.41 8.40
N VAL A 112 -13.55 2.94 9.36
CA VAL A 112 -12.18 2.48 9.12
C VAL A 112 -11.99 1.09 9.73
N TYR A 113 -11.26 0.23 9.03
CA TYR A 113 -10.66 -0.95 9.65
C TYR A 113 -9.14 -0.95 9.46
N VAL A 114 -8.46 -1.53 10.43
CA VAL A 114 -7.00 -1.73 10.39
C VAL A 114 -6.73 -3.21 10.17
N ALA A 115 -5.99 -3.53 9.13
CA ALA A 115 -5.46 -4.87 8.86
C ALA A 115 -3.98 -4.89 9.25
N PRO A 116 -3.61 -5.42 10.42
CA PRO A 116 -2.20 -5.52 10.80
C PRO A 116 -1.42 -6.39 9.82
N ALA A 117 -0.12 -6.14 9.71
CA ALA A 117 0.77 -6.92 8.84
C ALA A 117 0.62 -8.43 9.10
N ASN A 118 0.47 -9.20 8.02
CA ASN A 118 0.36 -10.66 8.03
C ASN A 118 -0.88 -11.24 8.76
N VAL A 119 -1.84 -10.40 9.14
CA VAL A 119 -3.11 -10.87 9.73
C VAL A 119 -4.10 -11.19 8.61
N PRO A 120 -4.61 -12.44 8.51
CA PRO A 120 -5.56 -12.82 7.48
C PRO A 120 -6.90 -12.11 7.69
N HIS A 121 -7.43 -11.57 6.59
CA HIS A 121 -8.75 -10.93 6.56
C HIS A 121 -9.42 -11.15 5.19
N PHE A 122 -10.71 -10.93 5.15
CA PHE A 122 -11.55 -11.09 3.95
C PHE A 122 -12.63 -10.02 3.93
N VAL A 123 -13.10 -9.68 2.74
CA VAL A 123 -14.12 -8.63 2.57
C VAL A 123 -15.21 -9.05 1.60
N TRP A 124 -16.39 -8.43 1.72
CA TRP A 124 -17.54 -8.65 0.88
C TRP A 124 -18.33 -7.36 0.66
N ALA A 125 -18.64 -7.03 -0.59
CA ALA A 125 -19.57 -5.99 -1.00
C ALA A 125 -21.00 -6.59 -1.10
N LYS A 126 -21.60 -6.93 0.06
CA LYS A 126 -22.79 -7.76 0.15
C LYS A 126 -24.03 -7.09 -0.44
N GLU A 127 -24.22 -5.81 -0.21
CA GLU A 127 -25.45 -5.10 -0.50
C GLU A 127 -25.38 -4.25 -1.78
N GLY A 128 -24.21 -3.97 -2.28
CA GLY A 128 -23.97 -3.11 -3.43
C GLY A 128 -22.50 -2.88 -3.70
N GLU A 129 -22.18 -2.08 -4.70
CA GLU A 129 -20.81 -1.67 -4.98
C GLU A 129 -20.23 -0.89 -3.78
N VAL A 130 -18.98 -1.15 -3.48
CA VAL A 130 -18.23 -0.46 -2.42
C VAL A 130 -16.97 0.16 -3.01
N VAL A 131 -16.69 1.39 -2.60
CA VAL A 131 -15.39 2.04 -2.83
C VAL A 131 -14.76 2.34 -1.48
N TYR A 132 -13.52 1.90 -1.30
CA TYR A 132 -12.73 2.21 -0.11
C TYR A 132 -11.29 2.56 -0.48
N GLN A 133 -10.58 3.16 0.43
CA GLN A 133 -9.19 3.60 0.24
C GLN A 133 -8.31 2.94 1.27
N GLU A 134 -7.25 2.32 0.81
CA GLU A 134 -6.20 1.74 1.63
C GLU A 134 -4.98 2.65 1.66
N THR A 135 -4.37 2.76 2.83
CA THR A 135 -3.09 3.44 3.04
C THR A 135 -2.15 2.52 3.79
N GLY A 136 -0.89 2.57 3.44
CA GLY A 136 0.17 1.77 4.05
C GLY A 136 1.54 2.24 3.62
N VAL A 137 2.54 1.42 3.87
CA VAL A 137 3.94 1.68 3.47
C VAL A 137 4.44 0.51 2.63
N ALA A 138 4.78 0.81 1.37
CA ALA A 138 5.35 -0.16 0.43
C ALA A 138 6.87 -0.40 0.70
N PRO A 139 7.42 -1.56 0.28
CA PRO A 139 6.80 -2.55 -0.61
C PRO A 139 5.67 -3.33 0.05
N THR A 140 4.63 -3.57 -0.73
CA THR A 140 3.44 -4.30 -0.30
C THR A 140 3.10 -5.44 -1.27
N ALA A 141 2.17 -6.29 -0.89
CA ALA A 141 1.65 -7.37 -1.72
C ALA A 141 0.29 -7.84 -1.18
N THR A 142 -0.43 -8.63 -1.98
CA THR A 142 -1.60 -9.38 -1.54
C THR A 142 -1.29 -10.86 -1.64
N ASN A 143 -1.25 -11.56 -0.49
CA ASN A 143 -0.92 -12.98 -0.41
C ASN A 143 -2.17 -13.77 -0.04
N TYR A 144 -2.69 -14.52 -0.99
CA TYR A 144 -3.81 -15.43 -0.75
C TYR A 144 -3.33 -16.72 -0.10
N ALA A 145 -4.12 -17.30 0.79
CA ALA A 145 -3.83 -18.64 1.32
C ALA A 145 -3.81 -19.63 0.15
N SER A 146 -2.76 -20.46 0.08
CA SER A 146 -2.73 -21.60 -0.84
C SER A 146 -3.90 -22.53 -0.51
N LYS A 147 -4.63 -22.95 -1.55
CA LYS A 147 -5.70 -23.94 -1.44
C LYS A 147 -5.17 -25.28 -1.00
#